data_243cd36004dfa8d02f28e6a7102d996b
#
_entry.id   243cd36004dfa8d02f28e6a7102d996b
#
_cell.length_a   1.000
_cell.length_b   1.000
_cell.length_c   1.000
_cell.angle_alpha   90.00
_cell.angle_beta   90.00
_cell.angle_gamma   90.00
#
_symmetry.space_group_name_H-M   'P 1'
#
loop_
_entity.id
_entity.type
_entity.pdbx_description
1 polymer ?
#
loop_
_entity_poly.entity_id
_entity_poly.type
_entity_poly.pdbx_seq_one_letter_code
_entity_poly.pdbx_strand_id
1 'polypeptide(L)'
;MKLKIKFVCFFIFVGAFLAVLYDFKLSSFRLKITWKKSSKNSTEERQRTANGVDNGFVYDNEKLFLEPAVHTDFPSADGQQPKIPHIIHQTYKDTNVPNQADPFIRSFINHNPNWTYYFWTDDSARKLLTARYPFFLQVWDRYKHYMHRADAMRYFILHQFGGVYADLDMECLRPLDHVTRKFSCIFPPEPFPNSVFGLSWPYIINNAIILCKPGHPFLEYMMHDLEKTATRKEILVVAGPAFVTEEYGKYMKVMEKIMNHSKTSTNKLSATEPYFYQALKLPTEIDDRLVYVPNTHYFMNTFSPVHKIHEKIAACAYWDEGMNITQCQQHNSNSSTCDRWIKPPVPSKDACKTKKFIYCNKPNELQKKACHELARNDMQLKDQLRYTFTKHNYFGSYNNQKKYKETISIFDIAPHANVYTNLTTV
;
A
#
# COMPACT_ATOMS: atom_id res chain seq x y z
N MET A 1 60.51 12.04 20.41
CA MET A 1 59.17 11.62 20.80
C MET A 1 58.03 12.33 20.04
N LYS A 2 58.11 13.60 19.69
CA LYS A 2 57.06 14.33 18.92
C LYS A 2 56.87 13.89 17.46
N LEU A 3 57.84 13.26 16.80
CA LEU A 3 57.74 12.82 15.42
C LEU A 3 56.98 11.48 15.27
N LYS A 4 57.09 10.56 16.24
CA LYS A 4 56.37 9.27 16.22
C LYS A 4 54.88 9.44 16.46
N ILE A 5 54.45 10.42 17.25
CA ILE A 5 53.02 10.67 17.51
C ILE A 5 52.34 11.23 16.27
N LYS A 6 52.99 12.08 15.47
CA LYS A 6 52.42 12.60 14.22
C LYS A 6 52.20 11.50 13.16
N PHE A 7 53.10 10.50 13.10
CA PHE A 7 52.96 9.38 12.18
C PHE A 7 51.82 8.44 12.58
N VAL A 8 51.63 8.15 13.86
CA VAL A 8 50.52 7.31 14.35
C VAL A 8 49.18 7.98 14.12
N CYS A 9 49.03 9.28 14.39
CA CYS A 9 47.81 10.04 14.09
C CYS A 9 47.50 10.08 12.59
N PHE A 10 48.54 10.19 11.74
CA PHE A 10 48.35 10.18 10.28
C PHE A 10 47.81 8.81 9.77
N PHE A 11 48.37 7.71 10.28
CA PHE A 11 47.88 6.37 9.91
C PHE A 11 46.46 6.06 10.44
N ILE A 12 46.11 6.58 11.62
CA ILE A 12 44.73 6.45 12.14
C ILE A 12 43.76 7.30 11.29
N PHE A 13 44.12 8.50 10.88
CA PHE A 13 43.29 9.33 9.99
C PHE A 13 43.17 8.76 8.58
N VAL A 14 44.24 8.22 8.02
CA VAL A 14 44.20 7.55 6.71
C VAL A 14 43.41 6.25 6.78
N GLY A 15 43.54 5.49 7.86
CA GLY A 15 42.73 4.26 8.09
C GLY A 15 41.25 4.57 8.24
N ALA A 16 40.88 5.60 9.01
CA ALA A 16 39.50 6.05 9.15
C ALA A 16 38.93 6.60 7.83
N PHE A 17 39.73 7.34 7.06
CA PHE A 17 39.35 7.85 5.75
C PHE A 17 39.18 6.72 4.70
N LEU A 18 40.05 5.72 4.75
CA LEU A 18 39.93 4.53 3.90
C LEU A 18 38.72 3.64 4.30
N ALA A 19 38.39 3.55 5.60
CA ALA A 19 37.20 2.88 6.08
C ALA A 19 35.94 3.62 5.63
N VAL A 20 35.89 4.95 5.72
CA VAL A 20 34.79 5.76 5.19
C VAL A 20 34.69 5.66 3.67
N LEU A 21 35.81 5.60 2.95
CA LEU A 21 35.80 5.37 1.49
C LEU A 21 35.42 3.92 1.13
N TYR A 22 35.71 2.97 1.99
CA TYR A 22 35.29 1.57 1.80
C TYR A 22 33.79 1.40 2.07
N ASP A 23 33.25 2.04 3.11
CA ASP A 23 31.81 2.14 3.34
C ASP A 23 31.10 2.94 2.25
N PHE A 24 31.73 4.03 1.77
CA PHE A 24 31.22 4.78 0.61
C PHE A 24 31.29 3.98 -0.69
N LYS A 25 32.29 3.11 -0.88
CA LYS A 25 32.35 2.18 -2.02
C LYS A 25 31.35 1.03 -1.87
N LEU A 26 31.06 0.55 -0.66
CA LEU A 26 30.04 -0.44 -0.41
C LEU A 26 28.62 0.14 -0.51
N SER A 27 28.40 1.40 -0.10
CA SER A 27 27.14 2.12 -0.35
C SER A 27 27.01 2.56 -1.82
N SER A 28 28.10 2.75 -2.54
CA SER A 28 28.13 3.02 -4.00
C SER A 28 28.26 1.76 -4.86
N PHE A 29 28.23 0.56 -4.30
CA PHE A 29 27.84 -0.63 -5.02
C PHE A 29 26.30 -0.57 -5.26
N ARG A 30 25.87 0.60 -5.68
CA ARG A 30 24.65 0.77 -6.45
C ARG A 30 24.79 -0.18 -7.62
N LEU A 31 23.98 -1.20 -7.64
CA LEU A 31 23.77 -2.04 -8.82
C LEU A 31 23.73 -1.12 -10.04
N LYS A 32 24.84 -0.99 -10.76
CA LYS A 32 24.83 -0.56 -12.15
C LYS A 32 24.17 -1.71 -12.92
N ILE A 33 22.86 -1.80 -12.80
CA ILE A 33 22.05 -2.60 -13.71
C ILE A 33 22.09 -1.83 -15.02
N THR A 34 23.03 -2.21 -15.87
CA THR A 34 23.07 -1.76 -17.27
C THR A 34 21.88 -2.39 -17.96
N TRP A 35 20.79 -1.64 -18.01
CA TRP A 35 19.63 -1.99 -18.80
C TRP A 35 20.02 -1.95 -20.28
N LYS A 36 20.18 -3.11 -20.92
CA LYS A 36 20.08 -3.18 -22.38
C LYS A 36 18.69 -2.69 -22.73
N LYS A 37 18.62 -1.52 -23.39
CA LYS A 37 17.40 -1.01 -24.03
C LYS A 37 16.90 -2.09 -25.00
N SER A 38 15.89 -2.84 -24.61
CA SER A 38 15.06 -3.57 -25.56
C SER A 38 14.02 -2.58 -26.07
N SER A 39 14.25 -2.04 -27.24
CA SER A 39 13.26 -1.30 -28.01
C SER A 39 12.20 -2.28 -28.49
N LYS A 40 11.14 -2.49 -27.72
CA LYS A 40 9.92 -3.14 -28.20
C LYS A 40 8.75 -2.17 -28.13
N ASN A 41 8.03 -2.12 -29.24
CA ASN A 41 6.99 -1.19 -29.63
C ASN A 41 5.91 -0.95 -28.57
N SER A 42 5.60 0.33 -28.37
CA SER A 42 4.58 0.86 -27.46
C SER A 42 3.13 0.41 -27.74
N THR A 43 2.88 -0.27 -28.84
CA THR A 43 1.55 -0.78 -29.25
C THR A 43 1.22 -2.14 -28.63
N GLU A 44 2.22 -3.01 -28.44
CA GLU A 44 2.01 -4.32 -27.79
C GLU A 44 1.82 -4.18 -26.27
N GLU A 45 2.41 -3.18 -25.66
CA GLU A 45 2.26 -2.90 -24.22
C GLU A 45 0.84 -2.43 -23.85
N ARG A 46 0.17 -1.68 -24.76
CA ARG A 46 -1.23 -1.25 -24.57
C ARG A 46 -2.24 -2.40 -24.68
N GLN A 47 -1.99 -3.39 -25.52
CA GLN A 47 -2.87 -4.57 -25.64
C GLN A 47 -2.70 -5.54 -24.47
N ARG A 48 -1.51 -5.61 -23.87
CA ARG A 48 -1.25 -6.48 -22.73
C ARG A 48 -1.96 -6.00 -21.44
N THR A 49 -2.07 -4.70 -21.20
CA THR A 49 -2.82 -4.15 -20.05
C THR A 49 -4.33 -4.34 -20.16
N ALA A 50 -4.89 -4.46 -21.37
CA ALA A 50 -6.32 -4.71 -21.58
C ALA A 50 -6.73 -6.20 -21.45
N ASN A 51 -5.80 -7.13 -21.55
CA ASN A 51 -6.04 -8.58 -21.56
C ASN A 51 -5.52 -9.32 -20.33
N GLY A 52 -5.64 -8.73 -19.12
CA GLY A 52 -5.28 -9.42 -17.87
C GLY A 52 -3.85 -9.97 -17.94
N VAL A 53 -2.86 -9.05 -17.91
CA VAL A 53 -1.47 -9.41 -18.14
C VAL A 53 -0.97 -10.39 -17.12
N ASP A 54 -0.42 -11.43 -17.64
CA ASP A 54 0.56 -12.30 -17.03
C ASP A 54 1.76 -11.48 -16.50
N ASN A 55 1.59 -10.90 -15.29
CA ASN A 55 2.68 -10.30 -14.53
C ASN A 55 3.61 -11.36 -13.96
N GLY A 56 3.43 -12.62 -14.36
CA GLY A 56 4.17 -13.77 -13.85
C GLY A 56 3.80 -14.13 -12.41
N PHE A 57 2.67 -13.63 -11.90
CA PHE A 57 2.13 -14.00 -10.59
C PHE A 57 1.09 -15.10 -10.73
N VAL A 58 1.32 -16.21 -10.07
CA VAL A 58 0.30 -17.25 -9.87
C VAL A 58 -0.54 -16.83 -8.67
N TYR A 59 -1.82 -16.62 -8.93
CA TYR A 59 -2.77 -16.27 -7.90
C TYR A 59 -3.28 -17.54 -7.21
N ASP A 60 -2.86 -17.75 -5.95
CA ASP A 60 -3.36 -18.84 -5.12
C ASP A 60 -4.63 -18.40 -4.39
N ASN A 61 -5.78 -18.88 -4.89
CA ASN A 61 -7.07 -18.50 -4.33
C ASN A 61 -7.30 -19.00 -2.90
N GLU A 62 -6.74 -20.14 -2.54
CA GLU A 62 -6.96 -20.70 -1.21
C GLU A 62 -6.41 -19.77 -0.14
N LYS A 63 -5.30 -19.08 -0.42
CA LYS A 63 -4.69 -18.12 0.51
C LYS A 63 -5.49 -16.84 0.72
N LEU A 64 -6.34 -16.42 -0.24
CA LEU A 64 -7.23 -15.28 -0.05
C LEU A 64 -8.30 -15.52 1.01
N PHE A 65 -8.70 -16.74 1.16
CA PHE A 65 -9.79 -17.13 2.05
C PHE A 65 -9.32 -17.72 3.37
N LEU A 66 -7.98 -17.70 3.63
CA LEU A 66 -7.47 -18.11 4.92
C LEU A 66 -7.96 -17.16 6.01
N GLU A 67 -8.44 -17.74 7.09
CA GLU A 67 -8.77 -16.98 8.29
C GLU A 67 -7.52 -16.25 8.80
N PRO A 68 -7.64 -14.95 9.18
CA PRO A 68 -6.53 -14.21 9.74
C PRO A 68 -6.00 -14.88 11.00
N ALA A 69 -4.71 -15.18 11.03
CA ALA A 69 -4.01 -15.78 12.17
C ALA A 69 -3.24 -14.71 12.94
N VAL A 70 -3.95 -13.78 13.59
CA VAL A 70 -3.37 -12.58 14.24
C VAL A 70 -2.19 -12.92 15.14
N HIS A 71 -2.31 -13.98 15.96
CA HIS A 71 -1.24 -14.38 16.89
C HIS A 71 0.02 -14.89 16.19
N THR A 72 -0.11 -15.43 14.99
CA THR A 72 1.03 -15.88 14.18
C THR A 72 1.58 -14.75 13.33
N ASP A 73 0.69 -13.98 12.71
CA ASP A 73 1.08 -12.89 11.81
C ASP A 73 1.64 -11.71 12.59
N PHE A 74 1.00 -11.38 13.73
CA PHE A 74 1.40 -10.28 14.61
C PHE A 74 1.49 -10.77 16.07
N PRO A 75 2.52 -11.55 16.40
CA PRO A 75 2.66 -12.09 17.75
C PRO A 75 2.86 -10.98 18.79
N SER A 76 2.28 -11.18 19.96
CA SER A 76 2.64 -10.41 21.16
C SER A 76 4.06 -10.82 21.54
N ALA A 77 5.02 -10.01 21.18
CA ALA A 77 6.43 -10.24 21.52
C ALA A 77 6.78 -9.33 22.68
N ASP A 78 6.60 -9.81 23.90
CA ASP A 78 7.03 -9.10 25.09
C ASP A 78 8.55 -8.89 25.05
N GLY A 79 8.96 -7.62 25.20
CA GLY A 79 10.37 -7.23 25.22
C GLY A 79 11.06 -7.05 23.84
N GLN A 80 10.42 -7.36 22.73
CA GLN A 80 11.01 -7.05 21.41
C GLN A 80 10.80 -5.58 21.04
N GLN A 81 11.89 -4.93 20.63
CA GLN A 81 11.81 -3.57 20.08
C GLN A 81 11.08 -3.59 18.73
N PRO A 82 10.25 -2.57 18.46
CA PRO A 82 9.57 -2.48 17.18
C PRO A 82 10.56 -2.30 16.03
N LYS A 83 10.38 -3.04 14.93
CA LYS A 83 11.11 -2.83 13.68
C LYS A 83 10.67 -1.55 12.96
N ILE A 84 9.40 -1.20 13.11
CA ILE A 84 8.79 0.00 12.54
C ILE A 84 8.61 1.02 13.64
N PRO A 85 9.14 2.24 13.52
CA PRO A 85 9.02 3.28 14.54
C PRO A 85 7.56 3.61 14.88
N HIS A 86 7.30 3.94 16.14
CA HIS A 86 6.00 4.35 16.63
C HIS A 86 5.72 5.82 16.25
N ILE A 87 5.57 6.06 14.94
CA ILE A 87 5.30 7.37 14.35
C ILE A 87 4.11 7.22 13.40
N ILE A 88 3.13 8.12 13.50
CA ILE A 88 2.00 8.20 12.59
C ILE A 88 2.19 9.41 11.69
N HIS A 89 1.99 9.23 10.40
CA HIS A 89 2.04 10.28 9.38
C HIS A 89 0.72 10.37 8.64
N GLN A 90 0.12 11.55 8.61
CA GLN A 90 -1.03 11.86 7.76
C GLN A 90 -0.76 13.13 6.96
N THR A 91 -1.40 13.28 5.81
CA THR A 91 -1.13 14.41 4.90
C THR A 91 -2.40 15.10 4.44
N TYR A 92 -2.30 16.42 4.26
CA TYR A 92 -3.29 17.21 3.56
C TYR A 92 -2.61 18.43 2.91
N LYS A 93 -3.34 19.15 2.05
CA LYS A 93 -2.79 20.35 1.37
C LYS A 93 -2.28 21.42 2.34
N ASP A 94 -3.00 21.64 3.45
CA ASP A 94 -2.71 22.63 4.50
C ASP A 94 -3.18 22.12 5.87
N THR A 95 -3.05 22.92 6.92
CA THR A 95 -3.42 22.54 8.29
C THR A 95 -4.93 22.60 8.58
N ASN A 96 -5.76 23.03 7.62
CA ASN A 96 -7.22 23.03 7.75
C ASN A 96 -7.79 21.82 7.02
N VAL A 97 -8.11 20.78 7.76
CA VAL A 97 -8.63 19.52 7.23
C VAL A 97 -10.15 19.52 7.14
N PRO A 98 -10.77 18.71 6.26
CA PRO A 98 -12.22 18.55 6.26
C PRO A 98 -12.74 18.06 7.62
N ASN A 99 -13.82 18.64 8.16
CA ASN A 99 -14.42 18.21 9.43
C ASN A 99 -14.72 16.71 9.48
N GLN A 100 -15.01 16.12 8.33
CA GLN A 100 -15.28 14.68 8.21
C GLN A 100 -14.06 13.81 8.55
N ALA A 101 -12.83 14.34 8.45
CA ALA A 101 -11.61 13.63 8.79
C ALA A 101 -11.34 13.60 10.31
N ASP A 102 -11.96 14.49 11.10
CA ASP A 102 -11.74 14.62 12.55
C ASP A 102 -11.85 13.27 13.29
N PRO A 103 -12.96 12.50 13.20
CA PRO A 103 -13.09 11.26 13.94
C PRO A 103 -12.03 10.22 13.55
N PHE A 104 -11.56 10.22 12.30
CA PHE A 104 -10.55 9.28 11.83
C PHE A 104 -9.15 9.67 12.30
N ILE A 105 -8.80 10.95 12.25
CA ILE A 105 -7.53 11.45 12.80
C ILE A 105 -7.46 11.12 14.30
N ARG A 106 -8.52 11.44 15.05
CA ARG A 106 -8.60 11.12 16.50
C ARG A 106 -8.49 9.62 16.77
N SER A 107 -9.02 8.78 15.90
CA SER A 107 -8.93 7.32 16.10
C SER A 107 -7.49 6.83 16.14
N PHE A 108 -6.60 7.34 15.26
CA PHE A 108 -5.19 7.00 15.29
C PHE A 108 -4.50 7.48 16.57
N ILE A 109 -4.79 8.68 17.02
CA ILE A 109 -4.19 9.28 18.23
C ILE A 109 -4.68 8.54 19.48
N ASN A 110 -5.98 8.29 19.57
CA ASN A 110 -6.59 7.66 20.75
C ASN A 110 -6.18 6.20 20.93
N HIS A 111 -6.02 5.45 19.85
CA HIS A 111 -5.56 4.07 19.90
C HIS A 111 -4.04 3.93 20.06
N ASN A 112 -3.28 4.99 19.80
CA ASN A 112 -1.81 4.98 19.87
C ASN A 112 -1.29 6.21 20.64
N PRO A 113 -1.68 6.40 21.92
CA PRO A 113 -1.44 7.64 22.66
C PRO A 113 0.05 7.94 22.94
N ASN A 114 0.89 6.91 22.91
CA ASN A 114 2.34 7.06 23.15
C ASN A 114 3.16 7.17 21.85
N TRP A 115 2.48 7.28 20.70
CA TRP A 115 3.13 7.42 19.42
C TRP A 115 3.32 8.89 19.06
N THR A 116 4.39 9.20 18.34
CA THR A 116 4.58 10.53 17.76
C THR A 116 3.65 10.71 16.56
N TYR A 117 2.95 11.84 16.50
CA TYR A 117 2.06 12.16 15.39
C TYR A 117 2.62 13.31 14.56
N TYR A 118 2.84 13.06 13.27
CA TYR A 118 3.27 14.04 12.28
C TYR A 118 2.15 14.32 11.27
N PHE A 119 1.88 15.59 11.08
CA PHE A 119 0.98 16.06 10.04
C PHE A 119 1.76 16.80 8.94
N TRP A 120 1.56 16.39 7.70
CA TRP A 120 2.30 16.89 6.55
C TRP A 120 1.41 17.74 5.66
N THR A 121 1.88 18.96 5.31
CA THR A 121 1.27 19.83 4.31
C THR A 121 2.05 19.79 3.01
N ASP A 122 1.50 20.29 1.92
CA ASP A 122 2.21 20.39 0.63
C ASP A 122 3.54 21.17 0.78
N ASP A 123 3.55 22.21 1.62
CA ASP A 123 4.74 23.01 1.90
C ASP A 123 5.78 22.20 2.69
N SER A 124 5.38 21.53 3.76
CA SER A 124 6.29 20.70 4.56
C SER A 124 6.85 19.52 3.75
N ALA A 125 6.03 18.93 2.88
CA ALA A 125 6.43 17.93 1.92
C ALA A 125 7.54 18.44 0.98
N ARG A 126 7.34 19.61 0.39
CA ARG A 126 8.32 20.21 -0.51
C ARG A 126 9.62 20.57 0.23
N LYS A 127 9.56 21.03 1.48
CA LYS A 127 10.74 21.27 2.33
C LYS A 127 11.54 20.00 2.56
N LEU A 128 10.89 18.88 2.88
CA LEU A 128 11.58 17.58 3.03
C LEU A 128 12.28 17.18 1.72
N LEU A 129 11.59 17.28 0.58
CA LEU A 129 12.18 16.94 -0.72
C LEU A 129 13.39 17.83 -1.03
N THR A 130 13.29 19.13 -0.79
CA THR A 130 14.39 20.08 -1.03
C THR A 130 15.63 19.71 -0.21
N ALA A 131 15.44 19.32 1.03
CA ALA A 131 16.53 19.09 1.95
C ALA A 131 17.15 17.69 1.83
N ARG A 132 16.35 16.66 1.52
CA ARG A 132 16.81 15.25 1.56
C ARG A 132 16.77 14.55 0.22
N TYR A 133 15.91 14.99 -0.71
CA TYR A 133 15.67 14.33 -2.00
C TYR A 133 15.64 15.33 -3.17
N PRO A 134 16.66 16.21 -3.31
CA PRO A 134 16.64 17.27 -4.32
C PRO A 134 16.55 16.73 -5.76
N PHE A 135 16.95 15.49 -6.00
CA PHE A 135 16.83 14.84 -7.31
C PHE A 135 15.37 14.69 -7.77
N PHE A 136 14.43 14.65 -6.82
CA PHE A 136 13.03 14.43 -7.12
C PHE A 136 12.23 15.72 -7.38
N LEU A 137 12.77 16.89 -7.04
CA LEU A 137 12.04 18.17 -7.15
C LEU A 137 11.55 18.45 -8.57
N GLN A 138 12.34 18.14 -9.59
CA GLN A 138 11.91 18.32 -10.98
C GLN A 138 10.72 17.42 -11.34
N VAL A 139 10.65 16.22 -10.80
CA VAL A 139 9.52 15.32 -11.00
C VAL A 139 8.29 15.84 -10.24
N TRP A 140 8.49 16.24 -8.99
CA TRP A 140 7.47 16.83 -8.14
C TRP A 140 6.79 18.05 -8.78
N ASP A 141 7.58 18.97 -9.30
CA ASP A 141 7.08 20.21 -9.91
C ASP A 141 6.36 19.94 -11.25
N ARG A 142 6.66 18.86 -11.94
CA ARG A 142 5.98 18.41 -13.17
C ARG A 142 4.64 17.71 -12.92
N TYR A 143 4.35 17.24 -11.73
CA TYR A 143 3.07 16.60 -11.43
C TYR A 143 1.91 17.56 -11.61
N LYS A 144 1.02 17.25 -12.57
CA LYS A 144 -0.14 18.08 -12.91
C LYS A 144 -1.28 17.97 -11.91
N HIS A 145 -1.38 16.83 -11.24
CA HIS A 145 -2.46 16.54 -10.30
C HIS A 145 -1.92 16.47 -8.88
N TYR A 146 -2.60 17.13 -7.94
CA TYR A 146 -2.19 17.12 -6.53
C TYR A 146 -2.13 15.71 -5.92
N MET A 147 -2.99 14.77 -6.38
CA MET A 147 -2.96 13.39 -5.92
C MET A 147 -1.64 12.69 -6.23
N HIS A 148 -1.01 12.98 -7.38
CA HIS A 148 0.31 12.42 -7.69
C HIS A 148 1.36 12.82 -6.65
N ARG A 149 1.27 14.08 -6.13
CA ARG A 149 2.15 14.57 -5.06
C ARG A 149 1.84 13.88 -3.75
N ALA A 150 0.56 13.79 -3.38
CA ALA A 150 0.15 13.11 -2.15
C ALA A 150 0.55 11.64 -2.16
N ASP A 151 0.35 10.93 -3.29
CA ASP A 151 0.75 9.53 -3.42
C ASP A 151 2.27 9.34 -3.40
N ALA A 152 3.03 10.19 -4.08
CA ALA A 152 4.48 10.10 -4.06
C ALA A 152 5.07 10.42 -2.68
N MET A 153 4.52 11.44 -1.98
CA MET A 153 5.08 11.96 -0.74
C MET A 153 5.16 10.92 0.37
N ARG A 154 4.17 10.03 0.49
CA ARG A 154 4.14 8.98 1.53
C ARG A 154 5.36 8.07 1.48
N TYR A 155 5.95 7.83 0.31
CA TYR A 155 7.14 6.99 0.16
C TYR A 155 8.40 7.71 0.68
N PHE A 156 8.53 9.01 0.42
CA PHE A 156 9.65 9.82 0.92
C PHE A 156 9.59 10.01 2.44
N ILE A 157 8.39 10.26 2.98
CA ILE A 157 8.17 10.38 4.43
C ILE A 157 8.59 9.08 5.13
N LEU A 158 8.06 7.95 4.68
CA LEU A 158 8.36 6.65 5.28
C LEU A 158 9.81 6.23 5.06
N HIS A 159 10.42 6.59 3.93
CA HIS A 159 11.85 6.33 3.72
C HIS A 159 12.70 7.12 4.71
N GLN A 160 12.37 8.37 4.98
CA GLN A 160 13.14 9.22 5.89
C GLN A 160 12.94 8.85 7.36
N PHE A 161 11.71 8.65 7.79
CA PHE A 161 11.34 8.56 9.20
C PHE A 161 10.89 7.16 9.63
N GLY A 162 10.46 6.33 8.69
CA GLY A 162 9.72 5.10 9.01
C GLY A 162 8.37 5.41 9.62
N GLY A 163 7.72 4.41 10.22
CA GLY A 163 6.45 4.57 10.89
C GLY A 163 5.25 4.11 10.05
N VAL A 164 4.09 4.66 10.36
CA VAL A 164 2.81 4.36 9.73
C VAL A 164 2.31 5.59 9.00
N TYR A 165 2.19 5.51 7.69
CA TYR A 165 1.43 6.47 6.89
C TYR A 165 -0.03 6.02 6.80
N ALA A 166 -0.97 6.94 6.96
CA ALA A 166 -2.39 6.68 6.75
C ALA A 166 -3.09 7.88 6.08
N ASP A 167 -3.92 7.61 5.07
CA ASP A 167 -4.78 8.65 4.48
C ASP A 167 -5.81 9.16 5.51
N LEU A 168 -6.32 10.39 5.35
CA LEU A 168 -7.25 11.03 6.30
C LEU A 168 -8.61 10.32 6.43
N ASP A 169 -8.94 9.44 5.52
CA ASP A 169 -10.17 8.63 5.53
C ASP A 169 -9.93 7.18 6.01
N MET A 170 -8.73 6.92 6.51
CA MET A 170 -8.44 5.69 7.27
C MET A 170 -8.87 5.86 8.73
N GLU A 171 -9.52 4.86 9.27
CA GLU A 171 -9.92 4.76 10.67
C GLU A 171 -9.09 3.70 11.39
N CYS A 172 -8.51 4.04 12.54
CA CYS A 172 -7.80 3.10 13.40
C CYS A 172 -8.78 2.50 14.40
N LEU A 173 -8.89 1.18 14.44
CA LEU A 173 -9.87 0.46 15.26
C LEU A 173 -9.25 -0.17 16.52
N ARG A 174 -7.93 -0.27 16.59
CA ARG A 174 -7.17 -0.83 17.70
C ARG A 174 -5.70 -0.43 17.68
N PRO A 175 -4.96 -0.57 18.80
CA PRO A 175 -3.54 -0.24 18.87
C PRO A 175 -2.69 -0.95 17.82
N LEU A 176 -1.71 -0.24 17.26
CA LEU A 176 -0.83 -0.73 16.21
C LEU A 176 0.49 -1.30 16.73
N ASP A 177 0.73 -1.34 18.04
CA ASP A 177 1.99 -1.79 18.64
C ASP A 177 2.42 -3.19 18.16
N HIS A 178 1.47 -4.11 18.08
CA HIS A 178 1.76 -5.50 17.68
C HIS A 178 2.20 -5.61 16.22
N VAL A 179 1.66 -4.76 15.33
CA VAL A 179 1.95 -4.87 13.89
C VAL A 179 3.32 -4.33 13.52
N THR A 180 3.98 -3.61 14.43
CA THR A 180 5.29 -2.98 14.18
C THR A 180 6.50 -3.87 14.45
N ARG A 181 6.30 -5.07 15.03
CA ARG A 181 7.39 -5.85 15.64
C ARG A 181 7.99 -6.90 14.70
N LYS A 182 7.16 -7.62 13.96
CA LYS A 182 7.59 -8.77 13.16
C LYS A 182 8.17 -8.38 11.81
N PHE A 183 7.48 -7.53 11.07
CA PHE A 183 7.85 -7.19 9.70
C PHE A 183 8.49 -5.81 9.63
N SER A 184 9.43 -5.65 8.70
CA SER A 184 10.12 -4.38 8.49
C SER A 184 9.36 -3.43 7.55
N CYS A 185 8.48 -3.97 6.70
CA CYS A 185 7.64 -3.17 5.80
C CYS A 185 6.36 -3.93 5.44
N ILE A 186 5.23 -3.25 5.54
CA ILE A 186 3.89 -3.81 5.32
C ILE A 186 3.15 -2.92 4.33
N PHE A 187 2.66 -3.52 3.24
CA PHE A 187 1.79 -2.88 2.26
C PHE A 187 0.50 -3.70 2.12
N PRO A 188 -0.61 -3.24 2.69
CA PRO A 188 -1.89 -3.95 2.61
C PRO A 188 -2.46 -3.99 1.19
N PRO A 189 -3.06 -5.11 0.78
CA PRO A 189 -3.75 -5.19 -0.50
C PRO A 189 -5.17 -4.65 -0.41
N GLU A 190 -5.72 -4.21 -1.54
CA GLU A 190 -7.15 -3.98 -1.71
C GLU A 190 -7.95 -5.27 -1.53
N PRO A 191 -9.21 -5.20 -1.08
CA PRO A 191 -10.12 -6.33 -1.18
C PRO A 191 -10.15 -6.90 -2.60
N PHE A 192 -10.13 -8.22 -2.72
CA PHE A 192 -10.06 -8.88 -4.01
C PHE A 192 -11.14 -8.41 -5.01
N PRO A 193 -12.42 -8.24 -4.61
CA PRO A 193 -13.42 -7.70 -5.52
C PRO A 193 -13.11 -6.29 -6.02
N ASN A 194 -12.47 -5.44 -5.20
CA ASN A 194 -12.04 -4.10 -5.64
C ASN A 194 -11.00 -4.21 -6.75
N SER A 195 -10.03 -5.11 -6.59
CA SER A 195 -8.97 -5.33 -7.58
C SER A 195 -9.53 -5.83 -8.91
N VAL A 196 -10.41 -6.84 -8.86
CA VAL A 196 -10.98 -7.47 -10.04
C VAL A 196 -11.94 -6.54 -10.78
N PHE A 197 -12.89 -5.94 -10.06
CA PHE A 197 -13.91 -5.11 -10.68
C PHE A 197 -13.44 -3.66 -10.97
N GLY A 198 -12.39 -3.20 -10.30
CA GLY A 198 -11.80 -1.88 -10.52
C GLY A 198 -10.83 -1.85 -11.70
N LEU A 199 -9.81 -2.72 -11.68
CA LEU A 199 -8.73 -2.74 -12.67
C LEU A 199 -8.64 -4.04 -13.48
N SER A 200 -9.49 -5.03 -13.25
CA SER A 200 -9.40 -6.39 -13.83
C SER A 200 -8.08 -7.09 -13.49
N TRP A 201 -7.52 -6.78 -12.32
CA TRP A 201 -6.29 -7.35 -11.82
C TRP A 201 -6.57 -8.41 -10.74
N PRO A 202 -5.73 -9.44 -10.62
CA PRO A 202 -5.92 -10.46 -9.59
C PRO A 202 -5.71 -9.92 -8.17
N TYR A 203 -4.94 -8.85 -8.01
CA TYR A 203 -4.75 -8.11 -6.76
C TYR A 203 -4.21 -6.71 -7.03
N ILE A 204 -4.42 -5.82 -6.09
CA ILE A 204 -3.84 -4.48 -6.05
C ILE A 204 -3.29 -4.26 -4.66
N ILE A 205 -2.03 -3.84 -4.56
CA ILE A 205 -1.45 -3.38 -3.30
C ILE A 205 -1.85 -1.92 -3.10
N ASN A 206 -2.51 -1.65 -1.98
CA ASN A 206 -2.98 -0.31 -1.65
C ASN A 206 -1.85 0.55 -1.05
N ASN A 207 -2.00 1.86 -1.13
CA ASN A 207 -1.08 2.83 -0.54
C ASN A 207 -1.74 3.83 0.40
N ALA A 208 -3.03 3.62 0.75
CA ALA A 208 -3.74 4.45 1.72
C ALA A 208 -3.24 4.23 3.16
N ILE A 209 -2.69 3.06 3.45
CA ILE A 209 -1.97 2.77 4.68
C ILE A 209 -0.71 1.96 4.37
N ILE A 210 0.42 2.39 4.94
CA ILE A 210 1.74 1.76 4.75
C ILE A 210 2.47 1.81 6.08
N LEU A 211 3.11 0.70 6.44
CA LEU A 211 3.93 0.62 7.64
C LEU A 211 5.33 0.15 7.24
N CYS A 212 6.37 0.97 7.45
CA CYS A 212 7.75 0.60 7.08
C CYS A 212 8.77 1.14 8.06
N LYS A 213 9.89 0.43 8.19
CA LYS A 213 11.09 0.98 8.83
C LYS A 213 11.73 2.06 7.95
N PRO A 214 12.48 3.03 8.52
CA PRO A 214 13.21 4.02 7.73
C PRO A 214 14.25 3.36 6.83
N GLY A 215 14.52 3.96 5.67
CA GLY A 215 15.50 3.44 4.71
C GLY A 215 15.17 2.07 4.12
N HIS A 216 13.91 1.65 4.13
CA HIS A 216 13.55 0.34 3.57
C HIS A 216 13.81 0.31 2.06
N PRO A 217 14.54 -0.70 1.53
CA PRO A 217 15.01 -0.69 0.14
C PRO A 217 13.89 -0.73 -0.90
N PHE A 218 12.71 -1.22 -0.57
CA PHE A 218 11.56 -1.16 -1.49
C PHE A 218 11.06 0.27 -1.67
N LEU A 219 11.06 1.09 -0.61
CA LEU A 219 10.70 2.52 -0.73
C LEU A 219 11.70 3.25 -1.63
N GLU A 220 13.01 3.02 -1.42
CA GLU A 220 14.05 3.57 -2.28
C GLU A 220 13.88 3.14 -3.75
N TYR A 221 13.58 1.85 -3.97
CA TYR A 221 13.32 1.29 -5.29
C TYR A 221 12.16 2.02 -6.00
N MET A 222 11.04 2.19 -5.32
CA MET A 222 9.88 2.93 -5.85
C MET A 222 10.19 4.39 -6.14
N MET A 223 10.87 5.09 -5.22
CA MET A 223 11.22 6.51 -5.38
C MET A 223 12.03 6.77 -6.66
N HIS A 224 12.93 5.85 -7.04
CA HIS A 224 13.71 5.96 -8.28
C HIS A 224 12.87 5.70 -9.53
N ASP A 225 11.78 4.93 -9.45
CA ASP A 225 10.93 4.61 -10.60
C ASP A 225 9.78 5.61 -10.81
N LEU A 226 9.49 6.49 -9.83
CA LEU A 226 8.46 7.54 -9.95
C LEU A 226 8.70 8.49 -11.15
N GLU A 227 9.94 8.77 -11.52
CA GLU A 227 10.24 9.61 -12.68
C GLU A 227 9.72 8.98 -13.98
N LYS A 228 9.80 7.65 -14.11
CA LYS A 228 9.38 6.91 -15.31
C LYS A 228 7.86 6.98 -15.54
N THR A 229 7.09 7.15 -14.46
CA THR A 229 5.63 7.20 -14.50
C THR A 229 5.07 8.61 -14.50
N ALA A 230 5.89 9.64 -14.22
CA ALA A 230 5.47 11.03 -14.02
C ALA A 230 4.72 11.65 -15.20
N THR A 231 4.91 11.14 -16.43
CA THR A 231 4.24 11.61 -17.64
C THR A 231 2.92 10.90 -17.93
N ARG A 232 2.58 9.85 -17.19
CA ARG A 232 1.31 9.13 -17.31
C ARG A 232 0.16 10.03 -16.83
N LYS A 233 -1.07 9.73 -17.27
CA LYS A 233 -2.24 10.57 -16.96
C LYS A 233 -3.11 9.99 -15.87
N GLU A 234 -3.13 8.68 -15.74
CA GLU A 234 -3.99 7.94 -14.84
C GLU A 234 -3.47 8.06 -13.39
N ILE A 235 -4.29 8.57 -12.48
CA ILE A 235 -3.91 8.85 -11.10
C ILE A 235 -3.31 7.60 -10.41
N LEU A 236 -3.97 6.46 -10.54
CA LEU A 236 -3.53 5.22 -9.87
C LEU A 236 -2.18 4.69 -10.36
N VAL A 237 -1.78 5.05 -11.59
CA VAL A 237 -0.60 4.50 -12.28
C VAL A 237 0.65 5.37 -12.10
N VAL A 238 0.49 6.65 -11.77
CA VAL A 238 1.63 7.57 -11.62
C VAL A 238 2.42 7.31 -10.35
N ALA A 239 1.72 7.23 -9.21
CA ALA A 239 2.30 6.99 -7.90
C ALA A 239 1.34 6.24 -6.96
N GLY A 240 0.13 5.90 -7.41
CA GLY A 240 -0.93 5.28 -6.62
C GLY A 240 -0.83 3.75 -6.57
N PRO A 241 -1.91 3.06 -6.19
CA PRO A 241 -1.94 1.61 -5.96
C PRO A 241 -1.47 0.75 -7.14
N ALA A 242 -1.79 1.13 -8.38
CA ALA A 242 -1.33 0.41 -9.56
C ALA A 242 0.19 0.49 -9.73
N PHE A 243 0.78 1.68 -9.50
CA PHE A 243 2.23 1.86 -9.47
C PHE A 243 2.88 0.96 -8.41
N VAL A 244 2.38 0.98 -7.18
CA VAL A 244 2.92 0.14 -6.08
C VAL A 244 2.87 -1.34 -6.44
N THR A 245 1.77 -1.79 -7.04
CA THR A 245 1.59 -3.21 -7.42
C THR A 245 2.60 -3.62 -8.50
N GLU A 246 2.81 -2.78 -9.51
CA GLU A 246 3.82 -3.04 -10.55
C GLU A 246 5.24 -3.07 -9.99
N GLU A 247 5.58 -2.10 -9.13
CA GLU A 247 6.93 -2.00 -8.54
C GLU A 247 7.20 -3.13 -7.55
N TYR A 248 6.20 -3.55 -6.77
CA TYR A 248 6.30 -4.72 -5.91
C TYR A 248 6.65 -5.98 -6.70
N GLY A 249 5.95 -6.23 -7.82
CA GLY A 249 6.24 -7.37 -8.67
C GLY A 249 7.66 -7.36 -9.24
N LYS A 250 8.16 -6.20 -9.65
CA LYS A 250 9.54 -6.05 -10.14
C LYS A 250 10.56 -6.26 -9.00
N TYR A 251 10.31 -5.67 -7.84
CA TYR A 251 11.16 -5.77 -6.67
C TYR A 251 11.28 -7.21 -6.17
N MET A 252 10.16 -7.94 -6.08
CA MET A 252 10.16 -9.34 -5.63
C MET A 252 10.93 -10.26 -6.59
N LYS A 253 10.90 -9.99 -7.91
CA LYS A 253 11.75 -10.71 -8.87
C LYS A 253 13.25 -10.46 -8.64
N VAL A 254 13.63 -9.25 -8.19
CA VAL A 254 15.02 -8.95 -7.80
C VAL A 254 15.39 -9.72 -6.54
N MET A 255 14.50 -9.70 -5.52
CA MET A 255 14.73 -10.42 -4.26
C MET A 255 14.82 -11.93 -4.47
N GLU A 256 13.96 -12.50 -5.30
CA GLU A 256 14.02 -13.92 -5.68
C GLU A 256 15.38 -14.30 -6.28
N LYS A 257 15.92 -13.48 -7.19
CA LYS A 257 17.24 -13.71 -7.78
C LYS A 257 18.35 -13.65 -6.72
N ILE A 258 18.31 -12.66 -5.83
CA ILE A 258 19.30 -12.51 -4.74
C ILE A 258 19.29 -13.77 -3.85
N MET A 259 18.11 -14.26 -3.48
CA MET A 259 17.95 -15.43 -2.63
C MET A 259 18.39 -16.72 -3.32
N ASN A 260 18.02 -16.90 -4.58
CA ASN A 260 18.37 -18.12 -5.33
C ASN A 260 19.88 -18.22 -5.61
N HIS A 261 20.63 -17.10 -5.57
CA HIS A 261 22.09 -17.10 -5.64
C HIS A 261 22.76 -17.32 -4.27
N SER A 262 22.03 -17.14 -3.17
CA SER A 262 22.50 -17.44 -1.83
C SER A 262 22.42 -18.96 -1.59
N LYS A 263 23.56 -19.65 -1.57
CA LYS A 263 23.67 -21.13 -1.39
C LYS A 263 23.18 -21.61 0.00
N THR A 264 22.74 -20.72 0.87
CA THR A 264 22.40 -21.00 2.28
C THR A 264 20.91 -21.22 2.55
N SER A 265 20.04 -20.98 1.59
CA SER A 265 18.58 -21.10 1.81
C SER A 265 18.04 -22.38 1.19
N THR A 266 17.51 -23.27 2.03
CA THR A 266 16.71 -24.44 1.61
C THR A 266 15.29 -24.05 1.18
N ASN A 267 14.87 -22.83 1.45
CA ASN A 267 13.55 -22.28 1.15
C ASN A 267 13.64 -21.37 -0.08
N LYS A 268 12.83 -21.64 -1.08
CA LYS A 268 12.73 -20.78 -2.28
C LYS A 268 11.67 -19.73 -2.02
N LEU A 269 12.05 -18.45 -2.13
CA LEU A 269 11.09 -17.36 -2.23
C LEU A 269 10.41 -17.44 -3.59
N SER A 270 9.09 -17.42 -3.62
CA SER A 270 8.34 -17.29 -4.86
C SER A 270 7.93 -15.84 -5.06
N ALA A 271 8.39 -15.22 -6.16
CA ALA A 271 7.92 -13.90 -6.57
C ALA A 271 6.45 -13.92 -7.01
N THR A 272 5.87 -15.11 -7.12
CA THR A 272 4.49 -15.33 -7.58
C THR A 272 3.47 -15.38 -6.45
N GLU A 273 3.90 -15.29 -5.17
CA GLU A 273 3.02 -15.30 -4.00
C GLU A 273 2.99 -13.94 -3.30
N PRO A 274 2.19 -12.96 -3.78
CA PRO A 274 2.20 -11.61 -3.26
C PRO A 274 1.56 -11.45 -1.89
N TYR A 275 0.67 -12.36 -1.48
CA TYR A 275 -0.19 -12.16 -0.32
C TYR A 275 0.39 -12.67 1.00
N PHE A 276 1.33 -13.61 0.95
CA PHE A 276 1.86 -14.18 2.17
C PHE A 276 3.38 -14.11 2.17
N TYR A 277 3.88 -13.27 3.04
CA TYR A 277 5.17 -13.53 3.61
C TYR A 277 5.02 -14.84 4.39
N GLN A 278 5.33 -15.93 3.73
CA GLN A 278 5.57 -17.15 4.46
C GLN A 278 6.73 -16.82 5.40
N ALA A 279 6.53 -17.00 6.71
CA ALA A 279 7.59 -16.82 7.69
C ALA A 279 8.66 -17.91 7.46
N LEU A 280 9.32 -17.83 6.33
CA LEU A 280 10.50 -18.61 6.00
C LEU A 280 11.53 -18.20 7.04
N LYS A 281 12.23 -19.16 7.61
CA LYS A 281 13.41 -18.89 8.43
C LYS A 281 14.52 -18.34 7.52
N LEU A 282 14.38 -17.10 7.13
CA LEU A 282 15.33 -16.38 6.31
C LEU A 282 16.38 -15.72 7.19
N PRO A 283 17.60 -15.52 6.68
CA PRO A 283 18.55 -14.64 7.33
C PRO A 283 17.91 -13.25 7.55
N THR A 284 18.08 -12.66 8.73
CA THR A 284 17.49 -11.38 9.12
C THR A 284 17.73 -10.28 8.09
N GLU A 285 18.89 -10.24 7.48
CA GLU A 285 19.28 -9.28 6.45
C GLU A 285 18.40 -9.35 5.19
N ILE A 286 17.93 -10.55 4.82
CA ILE A 286 17.03 -10.77 3.69
C ILE A 286 15.61 -10.47 4.13
N ASP A 287 15.21 -10.97 5.30
CA ASP A 287 13.91 -10.76 5.90
C ASP A 287 13.58 -9.26 6.02
N ASP A 288 14.55 -8.48 6.45
CA ASP A 288 14.44 -7.03 6.61
C ASP A 288 14.34 -6.23 5.30
N ARG A 289 14.50 -6.88 4.15
CA ARG A 289 14.31 -6.30 2.82
C ARG A 289 12.99 -6.66 2.18
N LEU A 290 12.29 -7.65 2.72
CA LEU A 290 11.04 -8.11 2.15
C LEU A 290 9.87 -7.20 2.55
N VAL A 291 8.88 -7.16 1.68
CA VAL A 291 7.61 -6.46 1.90
C VAL A 291 6.54 -7.49 2.23
N TYR A 292 5.95 -7.34 3.40
CA TYR A 292 4.81 -8.15 3.80
C TYR A 292 3.52 -7.59 3.22
N VAL A 293 2.82 -8.42 2.47
CA VAL A 293 1.48 -8.12 1.95
C VAL A 293 0.48 -8.96 2.74
N PRO A 294 -0.20 -8.37 3.73
CA PRO A 294 -1.05 -9.09 4.68
C PRO A 294 -2.39 -9.50 4.09
N ASN A 295 -3.13 -10.33 4.83
CA ASN A 295 -4.54 -10.56 4.56
C ASN A 295 -5.32 -9.22 4.63
N THR A 296 -6.26 -9.02 3.71
CA THR A 296 -7.06 -7.78 3.60
C THR A 296 -7.85 -7.47 4.86
N HIS A 297 -8.25 -8.48 5.62
CA HIS A 297 -9.00 -8.32 6.87
C HIS A 297 -8.26 -7.51 7.95
N TYR A 298 -6.94 -7.40 7.87
CA TYR A 298 -6.19 -6.63 8.88
C TYR A 298 -6.30 -5.12 8.70
N PHE A 299 -6.26 -4.63 7.43
CA PHE A 299 -6.12 -3.20 7.19
C PHE A 299 -7.13 -2.62 6.20
N MET A 300 -7.63 -3.44 5.27
CA MET A 300 -8.41 -3.00 4.12
C MET A 300 -9.63 -3.89 3.88
N ASN A 301 -10.42 -4.15 4.93
CA ASN A 301 -11.53 -5.11 4.84
C ASN A 301 -12.86 -4.52 4.32
N THR A 302 -12.86 -3.26 3.87
CA THR A 302 -14.07 -2.60 3.37
C THR A 302 -14.01 -2.42 1.86
N PHE A 303 -15.17 -2.60 1.22
CA PHE A 303 -15.30 -2.40 -0.22
C PHE A 303 -15.49 -0.94 -0.57
N SER A 304 -14.80 -0.48 -1.62
CA SER A 304 -14.92 0.89 -2.11
C SER A 304 -16.30 1.16 -2.70
N PRO A 305 -17.06 2.14 -2.20
CA PRO A 305 -18.31 2.56 -2.82
C PRO A 305 -18.09 3.22 -4.19
N VAL A 306 -16.88 3.76 -4.43
CA VAL A 306 -16.50 4.35 -5.72
C VAL A 306 -16.55 3.32 -6.85
N HIS A 307 -16.25 2.07 -6.56
CA HIS A 307 -16.33 0.97 -7.53
C HIS A 307 -17.76 0.46 -7.73
N LYS A 308 -18.77 1.20 -7.27
CA LYS A 308 -20.20 0.85 -7.46
C LYS A 308 -20.49 -0.60 -7.07
N ILE A 309 -20.13 -0.94 -5.84
CA ILE A 309 -20.21 -2.31 -5.34
C ILE A 309 -21.62 -2.92 -5.52
N HIS A 310 -22.67 -2.10 -5.41
CA HIS A 310 -24.05 -2.56 -5.64
C HIS A 310 -24.26 -3.05 -7.07
N GLU A 311 -23.69 -2.37 -8.08
CA GLU A 311 -23.76 -2.82 -9.47
C GLU A 311 -23.01 -4.15 -9.69
N LYS A 312 -21.91 -4.37 -8.92
CA LYS A 312 -21.13 -5.61 -9.00
C LYS A 312 -21.86 -6.77 -8.36
N ILE A 313 -22.49 -6.55 -7.21
CA ILE A 313 -23.33 -7.56 -6.54
C ILE A 313 -24.53 -7.91 -7.43
N ALA A 314 -25.19 -6.92 -8.04
CA ALA A 314 -26.26 -7.14 -8.99
C ALA A 314 -25.78 -7.95 -10.22
N ALA A 315 -24.57 -7.71 -10.70
CA ALA A 315 -23.96 -8.49 -11.76
C ALA A 315 -23.72 -9.95 -11.33
N CYS A 316 -23.20 -10.16 -10.14
CA CYS A 316 -22.99 -11.50 -9.58
C CYS A 316 -24.32 -12.27 -9.44
N ALA A 317 -25.37 -11.60 -8.93
CA ALA A 317 -26.71 -12.18 -8.85
C ALA A 317 -27.30 -12.50 -10.23
N TYR A 318 -27.03 -11.64 -11.23
CA TYR A 318 -27.46 -11.88 -12.61
C TYR A 318 -26.77 -13.10 -13.25
N TRP A 319 -25.47 -13.25 -12.99
CA TRP A 319 -24.69 -14.38 -13.49
C TRP A 319 -24.93 -15.68 -12.73
N ASP A 320 -25.70 -15.65 -11.63
CA ASP A 320 -25.85 -16.73 -10.66
C ASP A 320 -24.54 -17.18 -10.04
N GLU A 321 -23.60 -16.25 -9.86
CA GLU A 321 -22.30 -16.51 -9.27
C GLU A 321 -22.23 -16.03 -7.81
N GLY A 322 -21.88 -16.93 -6.92
CA GLY A 322 -21.67 -16.66 -5.50
C GLY A 322 -22.92 -16.91 -4.64
N MET A 323 -23.89 -16.03 -4.66
CA MET A 323 -25.06 -16.11 -3.77
C MET A 323 -26.32 -15.56 -4.46
N ASN A 324 -27.47 -16.07 -4.08
CA ASN A 324 -28.77 -15.47 -4.40
C ASN A 324 -29.47 -14.94 -3.14
N ILE A 325 -30.59 -14.21 -3.31
CA ILE A 325 -31.33 -13.61 -2.21
C ILE A 325 -31.76 -14.64 -1.16
N THR A 326 -32.19 -15.82 -1.56
CA THR A 326 -32.66 -16.89 -0.65
C THR A 326 -31.52 -17.37 0.24
N GLN A 327 -30.31 -17.59 -0.31
CA GLN A 327 -29.12 -17.98 0.44
C GLN A 327 -28.70 -16.89 1.40
N CYS A 328 -28.74 -15.61 0.98
CA CYS A 328 -28.44 -14.48 1.87
C CYS A 328 -29.42 -14.44 3.04
N GLN A 329 -30.73 -14.57 2.81
CA GLN A 329 -31.75 -14.51 3.84
C GLN A 329 -31.67 -15.66 4.85
N GLN A 330 -31.20 -16.85 4.44
CA GLN A 330 -30.93 -17.95 5.37
C GLN A 330 -29.86 -17.62 6.41
N HIS A 331 -28.87 -16.80 6.04
CA HIS A 331 -27.77 -16.39 6.94
C HIS A 331 -28.04 -15.06 7.64
N ASN A 332 -28.85 -14.18 7.06
CA ASN A 332 -29.11 -12.81 7.53
C ASN A 332 -30.63 -12.50 7.51
N SER A 333 -31.40 -13.23 8.28
CA SER A 333 -32.88 -13.29 8.22
C SER A 333 -33.63 -11.94 8.30
N ASN A 334 -32.99 -10.82 8.68
CA ASN A 334 -33.59 -9.50 8.81
C ASN A 334 -32.76 -8.36 8.16
N SER A 335 -31.87 -8.68 7.23
CA SER A 335 -30.95 -7.69 6.66
C SER A 335 -31.39 -7.19 5.30
N SER A 336 -31.64 -5.88 5.18
CA SER A 336 -31.77 -5.16 3.90
C SER A 336 -30.55 -5.34 2.98
N THR A 337 -29.46 -5.88 3.52
CA THR A 337 -28.26 -6.27 2.78
C THR A 337 -28.56 -7.30 1.69
N CYS A 338 -29.52 -8.20 1.95
CA CYS A 338 -29.88 -9.25 1.00
C CYS A 338 -30.63 -8.73 -0.23
N ASP A 339 -31.28 -7.58 -0.14
CA ASP A 339 -32.04 -7.00 -1.26
C ASP A 339 -31.15 -6.68 -2.47
N ARG A 340 -29.86 -6.44 -2.25
CA ARG A 340 -28.89 -6.22 -3.32
C ARG A 340 -28.55 -7.48 -4.12
N TRP A 341 -28.88 -8.68 -3.62
CA TRP A 341 -28.72 -9.96 -4.30
C TRP A 341 -29.93 -10.37 -5.15
N ILE A 342 -30.91 -9.48 -5.29
CA ILE A 342 -32.01 -9.67 -6.22
C ILE A 342 -31.48 -9.62 -7.65
N LYS A 343 -31.76 -10.67 -8.42
CA LYS A 343 -31.37 -10.74 -9.83
C LYS A 343 -31.99 -9.57 -10.61
N PRO A 344 -31.16 -8.71 -11.22
CA PRO A 344 -31.68 -7.58 -11.99
C PRO A 344 -32.42 -8.07 -13.26
N PRO A 345 -33.35 -7.26 -13.80
CA PRO A 345 -34.04 -7.61 -15.02
C PRO A 345 -33.06 -7.77 -16.19
N VAL A 346 -33.39 -8.69 -17.10
CA VAL A 346 -32.59 -8.93 -18.30
C VAL A 346 -32.51 -7.63 -19.13
N PRO A 347 -31.30 -7.09 -19.38
CA PRO A 347 -31.16 -5.87 -20.16
C PRO A 347 -31.54 -6.12 -21.62
N SER A 348 -32.03 -5.08 -22.30
CA SER A 348 -32.28 -5.16 -23.74
C SER A 348 -30.94 -5.35 -24.50
N LYS A 349 -31.02 -5.98 -25.69
CA LYS A 349 -29.85 -6.13 -26.56
C LYS A 349 -29.16 -4.81 -26.86
N ASP A 350 -29.92 -3.71 -26.97
CA ASP A 350 -29.38 -2.37 -27.23
C ASP A 350 -28.69 -1.79 -26.00
N ALA A 351 -29.21 -2.03 -24.80
CA ALA A 351 -28.56 -1.65 -23.56
C ALA A 351 -27.19 -2.34 -23.40
N CYS A 352 -27.09 -3.59 -23.84
CA CYS A 352 -25.81 -4.31 -23.81
C CYS A 352 -24.82 -3.85 -24.90
N LYS A 353 -25.30 -3.42 -26.07
CA LYS A 353 -24.43 -2.83 -27.12
C LYS A 353 -23.66 -1.60 -26.60
N THR A 354 -24.26 -0.81 -25.73
CA THR A 354 -23.63 0.40 -25.16
C THR A 354 -22.57 0.08 -24.09
N LYS A 355 -22.35 -1.21 -23.75
CA LYS A 355 -21.48 -1.65 -22.64
C LYS A 355 -21.76 -0.98 -21.30
N LYS A 356 -22.99 -0.45 -21.13
CA LYS A 356 -23.39 0.29 -19.94
C LYS A 356 -23.45 -0.60 -18.69
N PHE A 357 -23.76 -1.90 -18.85
CA PHE A 357 -23.93 -2.83 -17.76
C PHE A 357 -22.86 -3.92 -17.80
N ILE A 358 -22.19 -4.15 -16.67
CA ILE A 358 -21.12 -5.14 -16.55
C ILE A 358 -21.62 -6.58 -16.84
N TYR A 359 -22.86 -6.88 -16.48
CA TYR A 359 -23.43 -8.23 -16.62
C TYR A 359 -23.89 -8.57 -18.05
N CYS A 360 -23.75 -7.65 -19.01
CA CYS A 360 -23.98 -7.97 -20.43
C CYS A 360 -22.95 -8.96 -21.02
N ASN A 361 -21.79 -9.09 -20.38
CA ASN A 361 -20.77 -10.07 -20.76
C ASN A 361 -20.82 -11.26 -19.80
N LYS A 362 -20.41 -12.43 -20.26
CA LYS A 362 -20.18 -13.58 -19.37
C LYS A 362 -19.02 -13.25 -18.41
N PRO A 363 -19.13 -13.64 -17.13
CA PRO A 363 -18.03 -13.42 -16.19
C PRO A 363 -16.82 -14.28 -16.57
N ASN A 364 -15.63 -13.72 -16.41
CA ASN A 364 -14.40 -14.50 -16.45
C ASN A 364 -14.17 -15.18 -15.07
N GLU A 365 -13.18 -16.06 -14.98
CA GLU A 365 -12.87 -16.80 -13.75
C GLU A 365 -12.54 -15.89 -12.55
N LEU A 366 -11.83 -14.78 -12.76
CA LEU A 366 -11.56 -13.83 -11.68
C LEU A 366 -12.84 -13.17 -11.17
N GLN A 367 -13.76 -12.81 -12.09
CA GLN A 367 -15.04 -12.21 -11.71
C GLN A 367 -15.95 -13.17 -10.96
N LYS A 368 -15.99 -14.45 -11.37
CA LYS A 368 -16.73 -15.50 -10.62
C LYS A 368 -16.21 -15.59 -9.18
N LYS A 369 -14.88 -15.68 -9.01
CA LYS A 369 -14.25 -15.73 -7.70
C LYS A 369 -14.50 -14.47 -6.87
N ALA A 370 -14.48 -13.28 -7.49
CA ALA A 370 -14.84 -12.04 -6.82
C ALA A 370 -16.31 -12.02 -6.37
N CYS A 371 -17.22 -12.62 -7.14
CA CYS A 371 -18.60 -12.80 -6.72
C CYS A 371 -18.74 -13.71 -5.49
N HIS A 372 -18.00 -14.83 -5.45
CA HIS A 372 -17.98 -15.70 -4.27
C HIS A 372 -17.45 -14.99 -3.02
N GLU A 373 -16.43 -14.15 -3.17
CA GLU A 373 -15.89 -13.36 -2.05
C GLU A 373 -16.90 -12.31 -1.57
N LEU A 374 -17.58 -11.61 -2.49
CA LEU A 374 -18.65 -10.68 -2.12
C LEU A 374 -19.76 -11.37 -1.35
N ALA A 375 -20.18 -12.56 -1.81
CA ALA A 375 -21.21 -13.36 -1.16
C ALA A 375 -20.75 -13.81 0.25
N ARG A 376 -19.52 -14.28 0.37
CA ARG A 376 -18.93 -14.69 1.65
C ARG A 376 -18.90 -13.54 2.66
N ASN A 377 -18.48 -12.36 2.23
CA ASN A 377 -18.47 -11.18 3.10
C ASN A 377 -19.87 -10.80 3.59
N ASP A 378 -20.88 -10.89 2.72
CA ASP A 378 -22.24 -10.60 3.11
C ASP A 378 -22.82 -11.64 4.08
N MET A 379 -22.39 -12.89 4.00
CA MET A 379 -22.77 -13.93 4.96
C MET A 379 -22.08 -13.76 6.33
N GLN A 380 -20.89 -13.20 6.36
CA GLN A 380 -20.04 -13.08 7.57
C GLN A 380 -20.10 -11.70 8.23
N LEU A 381 -21.16 -10.92 8.03
CA LEU A 381 -21.30 -9.52 8.51
C LEU A 381 -20.94 -9.27 9.97
N LYS A 382 -21.17 -10.24 10.87
CA LYS A 382 -20.94 -10.08 12.30
C LYS A 382 -19.46 -10.12 12.72
N ASP A 383 -18.59 -10.73 11.90
CA ASP A 383 -17.16 -10.96 12.25
C ASP A 383 -16.19 -10.13 11.43
N GLN A 384 -16.67 -9.28 10.51
CA GLN A 384 -15.82 -8.53 9.58
C GLN A 384 -14.74 -7.68 10.24
N LEU A 385 -14.99 -7.16 11.46
CA LEU A 385 -14.05 -6.29 12.17
C LEU A 385 -13.22 -7.02 13.24
N ARG A 386 -13.43 -8.33 13.41
CA ARG A 386 -12.78 -9.08 14.49
C ARG A 386 -11.25 -9.01 14.49
N TYR A 387 -10.64 -8.95 13.29
CA TYR A 387 -9.20 -8.94 13.11
C TYR A 387 -8.64 -7.60 12.62
N THR A 388 -9.50 -6.62 12.37
CA THR A 388 -9.18 -5.40 11.67
C THR A 388 -8.47 -4.40 12.57
N PHE A 389 -7.29 -3.94 12.16
CA PHE A 389 -6.56 -2.84 12.81
C PHE A 389 -7.01 -1.49 12.28
N THR A 390 -7.24 -1.40 10.96
CA THR A 390 -7.69 -0.17 10.32
C THR A 390 -8.77 -0.44 9.27
N LYS A 391 -9.55 0.59 8.98
CA LYS A 391 -10.65 0.54 8.01
C LYS A 391 -10.58 1.75 7.09
N HIS A 392 -10.78 1.54 5.79
CA HIS A 392 -10.85 2.63 4.81
C HIS A 392 -12.29 3.08 4.61
N ASN A 393 -12.55 4.38 4.75
CA ASN A 393 -13.90 4.95 4.67
C ASN A 393 -14.20 5.60 3.32
N TYR A 394 -13.23 5.64 2.39
CA TYR A 394 -13.39 6.04 0.98
C TYR A 394 -14.12 7.38 0.80
N PHE A 395 -13.66 8.45 1.42
CA PHE A 395 -14.27 9.78 1.23
C PHE A 395 -14.31 10.27 -0.22
N GLY A 396 -13.45 9.71 -1.06
CA GLY A 396 -13.36 10.13 -2.46
C GLY A 396 -12.99 11.61 -2.60
N SER A 397 -12.14 12.12 -1.71
CA SER A 397 -11.70 13.51 -1.67
C SER A 397 -11.12 13.99 -3.00
N TYR A 398 -10.56 13.08 -3.80
CA TYR A 398 -10.06 13.37 -5.13
C TYR A 398 -11.16 13.62 -6.18
N ASN A 399 -12.40 13.14 -5.95
CA ASN A 399 -13.51 13.31 -6.89
C ASN A 399 -14.36 14.54 -6.61
N ASN A 400 -14.28 15.14 -5.41
CA ASN A 400 -15.23 16.13 -4.95
C ASN A 400 -14.63 17.21 -4.02
N GLN A 401 -13.55 17.91 -4.41
CA GLN A 401 -13.00 19.02 -3.62
C GLN A 401 -14.04 20.13 -3.29
N LYS A 402 -15.09 20.28 -4.10
CA LYS A 402 -16.18 21.24 -3.85
C LYS A 402 -17.15 20.81 -2.74
N LYS A 403 -17.06 19.57 -2.25
CA LYS A 403 -18.02 18.98 -1.31
C LYS A 403 -17.72 19.30 0.16
N TYR A 404 -16.47 19.61 0.48
CA TYR A 404 -16.05 19.87 1.86
C TYR A 404 -16.05 21.39 2.12
N LYS A 405 -17.20 21.92 2.57
CA LYS A 405 -17.34 23.35 2.88
C LYS A 405 -16.78 23.73 4.24
N GLU A 406 -16.78 22.78 5.17
CA GLU A 406 -16.37 23.00 6.56
C GLU A 406 -15.03 22.35 6.82
N THR A 407 -14.15 23.09 7.43
CA THR A 407 -12.80 22.65 7.80
C THR A 407 -12.54 22.97 9.27
N ILE A 408 -11.67 22.15 9.88
CA ILE A 408 -11.20 22.30 11.25
C ILE A 408 -9.67 22.33 11.23
N SER A 409 -9.06 23.07 12.13
CA SER A 409 -7.60 23.08 12.26
C SER A 409 -7.11 21.73 12.79
N ILE A 410 -6.01 21.22 12.22
CA ILE A 410 -5.37 20.03 12.73
C ILE A 410 -4.97 20.18 14.21
N PHE A 411 -4.65 21.38 14.67
CA PHE A 411 -4.28 21.64 16.07
C PHE A 411 -5.47 21.59 17.03
N ASP A 412 -6.71 21.75 16.53
CA ASP A 412 -7.92 21.53 17.34
C ASP A 412 -8.24 20.04 17.51
N ILE A 413 -7.77 19.22 16.55
CA ILE A 413 -7.91 17.76 16.59
C ILE A 413 -6.76 17.13 17.40
N ALA A 414 -5.55 17.55 17.09
CA ALA A 414 -4.29 17.03 17.61
C ALA A 414 -3.39 18.19 18.08
N PRO A 415 -3.58 18.70 19.30
CA PRO A 415 -2.83 19.87 19.80
C PRO A 415 -1.31 19.67 19.82
N HIS A 416 -0.86 18.42 19.90
CA HIS A 416 0.55 18.05 19.91
C HIS A 416 1.07 17.55 18.54
N ALA A 417 0.31 17.79 17.46
CA ALA A 417 0.75 17.42 16.12
C ALA A 417 2.05 18.13 15.74
N ASN A 418 3.02 17.36 15.30
CA ASN A 418 4.24 17.90 14.73
C ASN A 418 3.98 18.23 13.27
N VAL A 419 3.92 19.50 12.92
CA VAL A 419 3.96 19.94 11.53
C VAL A 419 5.40 20.19 11.15
N TYR A 420 5.89 19.42 10.18
CA TYR A 420 7.29 19.48 9.79
C TYR A 420 7.63 20.87 9.21
N THR A 421 8.47 21.62 9.91
CA THR A 421 8.83 22.98 9.53
C THR A 421 10.32 23.16 9.24
N ASN A 422 11.21 22.40 9.90
CA ASN A 422 12.66 22.47 9.72
C ASN A 422 13.39 21.15 10.06
N LEU A 423 14.45 20.87 9.31
CA LEU A 423 15.31 19.68 9.45
C LEU A 423 16.26 19.69 10.67
N THR A 424 16.21 20.68 11.50
CA THR A 424 17.20 20.89 12.57
C THR A 424 16.96 20.08 13.84
N THR A 425 15.89 19.30 13.91
CA THR A 425 15.53 18.54 15.14
C THR A 425 15.01 17.14 14.82
N VAL A 426 15.83 16.29 14.22
CA VAL A 426 15.74 14.82 14.33
C VAL A 426 17.15 14.24 14.34
#